data_c02fc283ba7d7108cb6ef335226496d5
#
_entry.id   c02fc283ba7d7108cb6ef335226496d5
#
_cell.length_a   1.000
_cell.length_b   1.000
_cell.length_c   1.000
_cell.angle_alpha   90.00
_cell.angle_beta   90.00
_cell.angle_gamma   90.00
#
_symmetry.space_group_name_H-M   'P 1'
#
loop_
_entity.id
_entity.type
_entity.pdbx_description
1 polymer ?
#
loop_
_entity_poly.entity_id
_entity_poly.type
_entity_poly.pdbx_seq_one_letter_code
_entity_poly.pdbx_strand_id
1 'polypeptide(L)'
;METHTVVRLGELAEVLHVKPSSASKMIRLLSETGYINAEKYGYILLTEKGRLAGDYLLYRHDVLQRFLCLLNNTDNELEQVEKIEHFLDARTIENLAKLTALMKK
;
A
#
# COMPACT_ATOMS: atom_id res chain seq x y z
N MET A 1 -20.86 -7.83 -0.43
CA MET A 1 -19.75 -8.18 0.26
C MET A 1 -19.20 -7.07 1.10
N GLU A 2 -18.86 -7.40 2.22
CA GLU A 2 -18.43 -6.46 3.16
C GLU A 2 -17.06 -5.92 2.84
N THR A 3 -16.90 -4.68 2.86
CA THR A 3 -15.65 -4.12 2.45
C THR A 3 -15.07 -3.17 3.46
N HIS A 4 -15.69 -3.06 4.61
CA HIS A 4 -15.18 -2.13 5.60
C HIS A 4 -14.10 -2.80 6.43
N THR A 5 -12.97 -2.14 6.51
CA THR A 5 -11.91 -2.55 7.40
C THR A 5 -11.90 -1.58 8.58
N VAL A 6 -12.01 -2.12 9.76
CA VAL A 6 -12.02 -1.32 10.99
C VAL A 6 -10.72 -1.57 11.73
N VAL A 7 -9.98 -0.51 11.99
CA VAL A 7 -8.69 -0.60 12.67
C VAL A 7 -8.66 0.45 13.78
N ARG A 8 -8.10 0.09 14.91
CA ARG A 8 -7.93 1.03 16.01
C ARG A 8 -6.58 1.72 15.87
N LEU A 9 -6.53 2.98 16.31
CA LEU A 9 -5.31 3.77 16.20
C LEU A 9 -4.12 3.08 16.91
N GLY A 10 -4.35 2.53 18.10
CA GLY A 10 -3.28 1.86 18.80
C GLY A 10 -2.72 0.67 18.06
N GLU A 11 -3.62 -0.10 17.46
CA GLU A 11 -3.21 -1.25 16.65
C GLU A 11 -2.40 -0.83 15.45
N LEU A 12 -2.84 0.24 14.80
CA LEU A 12 -2.15 0.74 13.63
C LEU A 12 -0.74 1.20 13.97
N ALA A 13 -0.61 1.95 15.07
CA ALA A 13 0.70 2.44 15.48
C ALA A 13 1.64 1.27 15.78
N GLU A 14 1.11 0.23 16.40
CA GLU A 14 1.91 -0.94 16.75
C GLU A 14 2.38 -1.68 15.49
N VAL A 15 1.47 -1.88 14.54
CA VAL A 15 1.80 -2.58 13.30
C VAL A 15 2.84 -1.81 12.50
N LEU A 16 2.71 -0.48 12.46
CA LEU A 16 3.62 0.35 11.71
C LEU A 16 4.92 0.64 12.44
N HIS A 17 5.02 0.24 13.71
CA HIS A 17 6.20 0.50 14.53
C HIS A 17 6.49 1.99 14.65
N VAL A 18 5.43 2.78 14.83
CA VAL A 18 5.57 4.23 15.02
C VAL A 18 4.91 4.62 16.31
N LYS A 19 5.21 5.83 16.78
CA LYS A 19 4.59 6.35 17.98
C LYS A 19 3.12 6.64 17.71
N PRO A 20 2.25 6.48 18.71
CA PRO A 20 0.84 6.82 18.53
C PRO A 20 0.62 8.25 18.03
N SER A 21 1.46 9.19 18.49
CA SER A 21 1.30 10.57 18.02
C SER A 21 1.59 10.71 16.53
N SER A 22 2.56 9.96 16.01
CA SER A 22 2.87 9.97 14.59
C SER A 22 1.75 9.34 13.79
N ALA A 23 1.21 8.23 14.29
CA ALA A 23 0.08 7.58 13.64
C ALA A 23 -1.12 8.51 13.62
N SER A 24 -1.34 9.26 14.71
CA SER A 24 -2.45 10.18 14.79
C SER A 24 -2.36 11.28 13.74
N LYS A 25 -1.17 11.81 13.51
CA LYS A 25 -0.98 12.83 12.47
C LYS A 25 -1.25 12.26 11.10
N MET A 26 -0.78 11.06 10.84
CA MET A 26 -1.00 10.40 9.57
C MET A 26 -2.49 10.17 9.34
N ILE A 27 -3.19 9.71 10.36
CA ILE A 27 -4.63 9.48 10.29
C ILE A 27 -5.38 10.76 9.98
N ARG A 28 -4.99 11.86 10.62
CA ARG A 28 -5.64 13.14 10.36
C ARG A 28 -5.45 13.55 8.91
N LEU A 29 -4.25 13.40 8.38
CA LEU A 29 -3.97 13.76 7.00
C LEU A 29 -4.78 12.90 6.04
N LEU A 30 -4.81 11.60 6.27
CA LEU A 30 -5.58 10.68 5.42
C LEU A 30 -7.07 10.95 5.51
N SER A 31 -7.53 11.37 6.68
CA SER A 31 -8.93 11.71 6.86
C SER A 31 -9.30 12.99 6.10
N GLU A 32 -8.41 13.99 6.16
CA GLU A 32 -8.65 15.25 5.46
C GLU A 32 -8.63 15.07 3.96
N THR A 33 -7.87 14.13 3.46
CA THR A 33 -7.80 13.88 2.02
C THR A 33 -8.84 12.87 1.55
N GLY A 34 -9.65 12.35 2.46
CA GLY A 34 -10.78 11.52 2.09
C GLY A 34 -10.50 10.04 1.96
N TYR A 35 -9.33 9.58 2.35
CA TYR A 35 -9.01 8.15 2.23
C TYR A 35 -9.57 7.32 3.37
N ILE A 36 -9.78 7.93 4.52
CA ILE A 36 -10.33 7.22 5.67
C ILE A 36 -11.30 8.10 6.41
N ASN A 37 -12.12 7.47 7.26
CA ASN A 37 -12.95 8.15 8.24
C ASN A 37 -12.46 7.75 9.61
N ALA A 38 -12.06 8.73 10.40
CA ALA A 38 -11.64 8.46 11.78
C ALA A 38 -12.86 8.61 12.67
N GLU A 39 -13.25 7.52 13.31
CA GLU A 39 -14.41 7.49 14.18
C GLU A 39 -14.03 7.82 15.60
N LYS A 40 -15.03 8.15 16.41
CA LYS A 40 -14.80 8.30 17.84
C LYS A 40 -14.23 7.00 18.38
N TYR A 41 -13.56 7.10 19.49
CA TYR A 41 -13.00 5.95 20.19
C TYR A 41 -11.86 5.27 19.43
N GLY A 42 -11.26 5.97 18.47
CA GLY A 42 -10.06 5.48 17.83
C GLY A 42 -10.25 4.46 16.72
N TYR A 43 -11.47 4.25 16.26
CA TYR A 43 -11.69 3.37 15.12
C TYR A 43 -11.48 4.11 13.82
N ILE A 44 -10.96 3.42 12.84
CA ILE A 44 -10.65 3.98 11.52
C ILE A 44 -11.35 3.14 10.48
N LEU A 45 -12.11 3.81 9.61
CA LEU A 45 -12.83 3.13 8.53
C LEU A 45 -12.24 3.58 7.21
N LEU A 46 -12.00 2.63 6.34
CA LEU A 46 -11.49 2.91 5.00
C LEU A 46 -12.63 3.37 4.11
N THR A 47 -12.45 4.49 3.42
CA THR A 47 -13.44 4.95 2.46
C THR A 47 -13.25 4.22 1.14
N GLU A 48 -14.20 4.40 0.22
CA GLU A 48 -14.04 3.83 -1.12
C GLU A 48 -12.78 4.35 -1.78
N LYS A 49 -12.52 5.65 -1.65
CA LYS A 49 -11.30 6.23 -2.20
C LYS A 49 -10.06 5.60 -1.57
N GLY A 50 -10.08 5.36 -0.26
CA GLY A 50 -8.97 4.73 0.43
C GLY A 50 -8.76 3.30 -0.01
N ARG A 51 -9.87 2.57 -0.21
CA ARG A 51 -9.77 1.19 -0.66
C ARG A 51 -9.14 1.11 -2.05
N LEU A 52 -9.58 1.99 -2.95
CA LEU A 52 -9.01 2.00 -4.30
C LEU A 52 -7.54 2.37 -4.30
N ALA A 53 -7.16 3.35 -3.47
CA ALA A 53 -5.76 3.72 -3.34
C ALA A 53 -4.94 2.57 -2.79
N GLY A 54 -5.46 1.89 -1.77
CA GLY A 54 -4.77 0.75 -1.19
C GLY A 54 -4.61 -0.39 -2.17
N ASP A 55 -5.66 -0.65 -2.96
CA ASP A 55 -5.60 -1.69 -3.97
C ASP A 55 -4.50 -1.39 -5.00
N TYR A 56 -4.39 -0.12 -5.40
CA TYR A 56 -3.33 0.26 -6.33
C TYR A 56 -1.94 0.07 -5.72
N LEU A 57 -1.79 0.44 -4.44
CA LEU A 57 -0.50 0.30 -3.79
C LEU A 57 -0.07 -1.16 -3.69
N LEU A 58 -1.02 -2.04 -3.39
CA LEU A 58 -0.74 -3.47 -3.36
C LEU A 58 -0.39 -3.99 -4.74
N TYR A 59 -1.12 -3.54 -5.74
CA TYR A 59 -0.84 -3.91 -7.12
C TYR A 59 0.56 -3.47 -7.53
N ARG A 60 0.92 -2.24 -7.23
CA ARG A 60 2.24 -1.72 -7.57
C ARG A 60 3.34 -2.54 -6.90
N HIS A 61 3.15 -2.83 -5.63
CA HIS A 61 4.11 -3.62 -4.88
C HIS A 61 4.27 -5.01 -5.49
N ASP A 62 3.16 -5.65 -5.81
CA ASP A 62 3.18 -6.99 -6.37
C ASP A 62 3.86 -7.02 -7.75
N VAL A 63 3.57 -6.04 -8.59
CA VAL A 63 4.18 -5.97 -9.92
C VAL A 63 5.69 -5.84 -9.80
N LEU A 64 6.15 -4.94 -8.93
CA LEU A 64 7.59 -4.72 -8.78
C LEU A 64 8.28 -5.93 -8.18
N GLN A 65 7.64 -6.57 -7.20
CA GLN A 65 8.22 -7.76 -6.59
C GLN A 65 8.39 -8.87 -7.64
N ARG A 66 7.35 -9.14 -8.40
CA ARG A 66 7.41 -10.17 -9.42
C ARG A 66 8.45 -9.86 -10.48
N PHE A 67 8.47 -8.61 -10.93
CA PHE A 67 9.40 -8.20 -11.98
C PHE A 67 10.85 -8.38 -11.51
N LEU A 68 11.17 -7.88 -10.34
CA LEU A 68 12.55 -7.95 -9.85
C LEU A 68 12.96 -9.36 -9.53
N CYS A 69 12.06 -10.18 -9.01
CA CYS A 69 12.38 -11.56 -8.74
C CYS A 69 12.67 -12.34 -10.02
N LEU A 70 11.90 -12.08 -11.07
CA LEU A 70 12.16 -12.73 -12.36
C LEU A 70 13.45 -12.23 -12.97
N LEU A 71 13.67 -10.93 -12.91
CA LEU A 71 14.85 -10.32 -13.49
C LEU A 71 16.12 -10.84 -12.83
N ASN A 72 16.11 -10.94 -11.51
CA ASN A 72 17.29 -11.31 -10.73
C ASN A 72 17.33 -12.78 -10.35
N ASN A 73 16.30 -13.53 -10.72
CA ASN A 73 16.19 -14.95 -10.39
C ASN A 73 16.29 -15.18 -8.89
N THR A 74 15.45 -14.45 -8.14
CA THR A 74 15.43 -14.55 -6.68
C THR A 74 13.99 -14.78 -6.22
N ASP A 75 13.82 -15.08 -4.94
CA ASP A 75 12.50 -15.29 -4.34
C ASP A 75 11.94 -14.06 -3.71
N ASN A 76 12.76 -13.07 -3.43
CA ASN A 76 12.31 -11.93 -2.65
C ASN A 76 13.18 -10.72 -2.93
N GLU A 77 12.54 -9.64 -3.38
CA GLU A 77 13.21 -8.38 -3.64
C GLU A 77 12.54 -7.25 -2.89
N LEU A 78 11.94 -7.56 -1.76
CA LEU A 78 11.16 -6.59 -1.01
C LEU A 78 11.93 -5.32 -0.69
N GLU A 79 13.17 -5.48 -0.29
CA GLU A 79 14.00 -4.33 0.06
C GLU A 79 14.15 -3.38 -1.11
N GLN A 80 14.41 -3.92 -2.28
CA GLN A 80 14.59 -3.10 -3.47
C GLN A 80 13.26 -2.49 -3.91
N VAL A 81 12.18 -3.25 -3.81
CA VAL A 81 10.84 -2.75 -4.12
C VAL A 81 10.54 -1.52 -3.28
N GLU A 82 10.82 -1.59 -1.99
CA GLU A 82 10.52 -0.49 -1.09
C GLU A 82 11.31 0.76 -1.44
N LYS A 83 12.48 0.59 -2.02
CA LYS A 83 13.30 1.73 -2.40
C LYS A 83 12.80 2.43 -3.65
N ILE A 84 12.25 1.69 -4.61
CA ILE A 84 11.94 2.27 -5.91
C ILE A 84 10.47 2.53 -6.17
N GLU A 85 9.57 1.94 -5.36
CA GLU A 85 8.14 1.99 -5.72
C GLU A 85 7.59 3.41 -5.77
N HIS A 86 8.18 4.34 -5.04
CA HIS A 86 7.69 5.72 -5.00
C HIS A 86 8.16 6.55 -6.19
N PHE A 87 9.07 6.05 -6.97
CA PHE A 87 9.63 6.81 -8.08
C PHE A 87 9.00 6.46 -9.42
N LEU A 88 8.14 5.46 -9.47
CA LEU A 88 7.57 4.99 -10.72
C LEU A 88 6.12 5.40 -10.83
N ASP A 89 5.72 5.88 -12.01
CA ASP A 89 4.33 6.27 -12.19
C ASP A 89 3.48 5.08 -12.59
N ALA A 90 2.16 5.31 -12.64
CA ALA A 90 1.21 4.23 -12.91
C ALA A 90 1.42 3.62 -14.30
N ARG A 91 1.78 4.45 -15.27
CA ARG A 91 2.01 3.95 -16.63
C ARG A 91 3.19 2.99 -16.66
N THR A 92 4.27 3.34 -15.98
CA THR A 92 5.44 2.48 -15.93
C THR A 92 5.13 1.17 -15.21
N ILE A 93 4.36 1.24 -14.13
CA ILE A 93 3.95 0.04 -13.41
C ILE A 93 3.13 -0.88 -14.32
N GLU A 94 2.21 -0.29 -15.08
CA GLU A 94 1.39 -1.09 -16.00
C GLU A 94 2.24 -1.75 -17.06
N ASN A 95 3.22 -1.02 -17.59
CA ASN A 95 4.11 -1.58 -18.61
C ASN A 95 5.01 -2.67 -18.04
N LEU A 96 5.44 -2.50 -16.78
CA LEU A 96 6.22 -3.56 -16.14
C LEU A 96 5.37 -4.80 -15.91
N ALA A 97 4.09 -4.64 -15.62
CA ALA A 97 3.20 -5.78 -15.47
C ALA A 97 3.10 -6.56 -16.76
N LYS A 98 3.00 -5.85 -17.87
CA LYS A 98 2.93 -6.50 -19.19
C LYS A 98 4.23 -7.21 -19.51
N LEU A 99 5.35 -6.58 -19.24
CA LEU A 99 6.65 -7.19 -19.47
C LEU A 99 6.84 -8.43 -18.61
N THR A 100 6.44 -8.34 -17.35
CA THR A 100 6.57 -9.47 -16.43
C THR A 100 5.78 -10.67 -16.95
N ALA A 101 4.59 -10.43 -17.46
CA ALA A 101 3.78 -11.51 -18.02
C ALA A 101 4.48 -12.18 -19.19
N LEU A 102 5.20 -11.42 -20.00
CA LEU A 102 5.98 -11.99 -21.10
C LEU A 102 7.19 -12.77 -20.62
N MET A 103 7.82 -12.31 -19.55
CA MET A 103 9.00 -12.98 -19.01
C MET A 103 8.67 -14.30 -18.35
N LYS A 104 7.42 -14.46 -17.97
CA LYS A 104 7.01 -15.58 -17.18
C LYS A 104 6.62 -16.78 -18.01
N LYS A 105 7.34 -17.13 -18.93
CA LYS A 105 6.97 -18.24 -19.79
C LYS A 105 7.48 -19.57 -19.35
#